data_f46d7c135b579857208db586eb11b2c3
#
_entry.id   f46d7c135b579857208db586eb11b2c3
#
_cell.length_a   1.000
_cell.length_b   1.000
_cell.length_c   1.000
_cell.angle_alpha   90.00
_cell.angle_beta   90.00
_cell.angle_gamma   90.00
#
_symmetry.space_group_name_H-M   'P 1'
#
loop_
_entity.id
_entity.type
_entity.pdbx_description
1 polymer ?
#
loop_
_entity_poly.entity_id
_entity_poly.type
_entity_poly.pdbx_seq_one_letter_code
_entity_poly.pdbx_strand_id
1 'polypeptide(L)'
;MEFQYKGLHGRLEPVEVSREEIERNVQSLLRSDTSLADTPALHTQVAQRLRDYYRERAEADLQDTLIRQTAQTLDYEPTAEAVAQAAQQQLAELTAQLSVRNLTLEAYLQFSSTSREQLVADMEADARQVLKVRAAIARIAALEGVEAEEEELAAALADTCRRSGVTAQQLTDAYGDDLPAILHESVVQRKVLRLVRELAQVEEVPLRKN
;
A
#
# COMPACT_ATOMS: atom_id res chain seq x y z
N MET A 1 10.81 -4.42 -25.76
CA MET A 1 10.57 -5.59 -24.89
C MET A 1 9.06 -5.80 -24.90
N GLU A 2 8.54 -7.03 -24.95
CA GLU A 2 7.10 -7.26 -24.94
C GLU A 2 6.53 -6.97 -23.55
N PHE A 3 5.37 -6.31 -23.48
CA PHE A 3 4.70 -6.01 -22.20
C PHE A 3 4.24 -7.30 -21.53
N GLN A 4 4.80 -7.60 -20.37
CA GLN A 4 4.61 -8.85 -19.66
C GLN A 4 3.94 -8.60 -18.29
N TYR A 5 2.77 -9.21 -18.07
CA TYR A 5 2.04 -9.20 -16.79
C TYR A 5 1.49 -10.59 -16.42
N LYS A 6 1.70 -11.61 -17.29
CA LYS A 6 1.32 -13.02 -17.06
C LYS A 6 2.57 -13.87 -16.86
N GLY A 7 2.48 -14.87 -16.01
CA GLY A 7 3.57 -15.81 -15.75
C GLY A 7 4.79 -15.19 -15.06
N LEU A 8 4.61 -14.07 -14.36
CA LEU A 8 5.66 -13.48 -13.54
C LEU A 8 6.01 -14.39 -12.38
N HIS A 9 7.29 -14.36 -11.98
CA HIS A 9 7.74 -15.14 -10.84
C HIS A 9 7.76 -14.29 -9.58
N GLY A 10 7.11 -14.80 -8.55
CA GLY A 10 7.10 -14.19 -7.22
C GLY A 10 7.47 -15.20 -6.14
N ARG A 11 7.86 -14.69 -4.98
CA ARG A 11 8.21 -15.50 -3.82
C ARG A 11 7.46 -14.97 -2.61
N LEU A 12 6.74 -15.87 -1.94
CA LEU A 12 6.04 -15.55 -0.71
C LEU A 12 6.83 -16.12 0.47
N GLU A 13 7.38 -15.22 1.27
CA GLU A 13 8.12 -15.62 2.46
C GLU A 13 7.16 -16.10 3.55
N PRO A 14 7.59 -17.11 4.35
CA PRO A 14 6.75 -17.65 5.40
C PRO A 14 6.57 -16.61 6.53
N VAL A 15 5.37 -16.56 7.07
CA VAL A 15 5.04 -15.69 8.19
C VAL A 15 5.28 -16.42 9.50
N GLU A 16 6.25 -15.92 10.27
CA GLU A 16 6.53 -16.37 11.64
C GLU A 16 6.17 -15.26 12.63
N VAL A 17 5.44 -15.65 13.69
CA VAL A 17 5.16 -14.76 14.81
C VAL A 17 5.84 -15.33 16.05
N SER A 18 6.76 -14.57 16.62
CA SER A 18 7.51 -15.03 17.78
C SER A 18 6.64 -15.04 19.04
N ARG A 19 6.98 -15.92 19.97
CA ARG A 19 6.30 -15.98 21.27
C ARG A 19 6.41 -14.66 22.04
N GLU A 20 7.56 -14.01 21.96
CA GLU A 20 7.81 -12.71 22.59
C GLU A 20 6.92 -11.60 22.03
N GLU A 21 6.65 -11.65 20.73
CA GLU A 21 5.77 -10.69 20.07
C GLU A 21 4.30 -10.90 20.47
N ILE A 22 3.86 -12.15 20.53
CA ILE A 22 2.52 -12.51 21.04
C ILE A 22 2.37 -11.97 22.47
N GLU A 23 3.33 -12.25 23.34
CA GLU A 23 3.33 -11.81 24.73
C GLU A 23 3.24 -10.28 24.84
N ARG A 24 4.09 -9.54 24.11
CA ARG A 24 4.05 -8.06 24.09
C ARG A 24 2.69 -7.50 23.68
N ASN A 25 2.05 -8.11 22.67
CA ASN A 25 0.73 -7.67 22.21
C ASN A 25 -0.36 -8.00 23.21
N VAL A 26 -0.32 -9.20 23.85
CA VAL A 26 -1.24 -9.56 24.93
C VAL A 26 -1.13 -8.58 26.09
N GLN A 27 0.09 -8.29 26.56
CA GLN A 27 0.33 -7.33 27.64
C GLN A 27 -0.13 -5.91 27.30
N SER A 28 -0.02 -5.50 26.02
CA SER A 28 -0.55 -4.23 25.55
C SER A 28 -2.07 -4.18 25.60
N LEU A 29 -2.75 -5.25 25.18
CA LEU A 29 -4.21 -5.36 25.23
C LEU A 29 -4.73 -5.35 26.67
N LEU A 30 -4.10 -6.12 27.57
CA LEU A 30 -4.48 -6.16 28.99
C LEU A 30 -4.32 -4.80 29.70
N ARG A 31 -3.36 -3.97 29.25
CA ARG A 31 -3.20 -2.60 29.75
C ARG A 31 -4.24 -1.64 29.22
N SER A 32 -4.69 -1.84 27.98
CA SER A 32 -5.68 -0.96 27.33
C SER A 32 -7.11 -1.31 27.68
N ASP A 33 -7.39 -2.57 28.02
CA ASP A 33 -8.70 -3.08 28.39
C ASP A 33 -8.62 -3.96 29.64
N THR A 34 -8.94 -3.39 30.78
CA THR A 34 -8.91 -4.05 32.09
C THR A 34 -10.01 -5.10 32.28
N SER A 35 -10.97 -5.21 31.37
CA SER A 35 -11.99 -6.27 31.36
C SER A 35 -11.47 -7.59 30.82
N LEU A 36 -10.33 -7.58 30.12
CA LEU A 36 -9.69 -8.78 29.59
C LEU A 36 -8.92 -9.52 30.68
N ALA A 37 -8.97 -10.85 30.63
CA ALA A 37 -8.15 -11.72 31.45
C ALA A 37 -7.03 -12.35 30.64
N ASP A 38 -5.87 -12.52 31.25
CA ASP A 38 -4.76 -13.26 30.65
C ASP A 38 -5.08 -14.75 30.59
N THR A 39 -5.44 -15.21 29.42
CA THR A 39 -5.87 -16.60 29.19
C THR A 39 -5.18 -17.20 27.96
N PRO A 40 -4.99 -18.53 27.92
CA PRO A 40 -4.46 -19.18 26.71
C PRO A 40 -5.27 -18.89 25.44
N ALA A 41 -6.58 -18.66 25.58
CA ALA A 41 -7.46 -18.30 24.48
C ALA A 41 -7.11 -16.92 23.92
N LEU A 42 -6.82 -15.93 24.77
CA LEU A 42 -6.38 -14.59 24.35
C LEU A 42 -5.05 -14.67 23.58
N HIS A 43 -4.07 -15.42 24.07
CA HIS A 43 -2.80 -15.63 23.38
C HIS A 43 -2.99 -16.28 22.01
N THR A 44 -3.87 -17.28 21.90
CA THR A 44 -4.18 -17.93 20.63
C THR A 44 -4.83 -16.94 19.65
N GLN A 45 -5.75 -16.12 20.12
CA GLN A 45 -6.44 -15.12 19.31
C GLN A 45 -5.46 -14.03 18.82
N VAL A 46 -4.57 -13.54 19.68
CA VAL A 46 -3.55 -12.57 19.33
C VAL A 46 -2.58 -13.16 18.32
N ALA A 47 -2.11 -14.40 18.55
CA ALA A 47 -1.22 -15.09 17.61
C ALA A 47 -1.86 -15.24 16.22
N GLN A 48 -3.16 -15.57 16.16
CA GLN A 48 -3.87 -15.70 14.89
C GLN A 48 -3.99 -14.35 14.19
N ARG A 49 -4.38 -13.28 14.89
CA ARG A 49 -4.47 -11.92 14.33
C ARG A 49 -3.14 -11.42 13.79
N LEU A 50 -2.04 -11.68 14.50
CA LEU A 50 -0.71 -11.30 14.03
C LEU A 50 -0.30 -12.08 12.77
N ARG A 51 -0.59 -13.40 12.71
CA ARG A 51 -0.33 -14.19 11.51
C ARG A 51 -1.13 -13.70 10.31
N ASP A 52 -2.40 -13.39 10.50
CA ASP A 52 -3.28 -12.90 9.44
C ASP A 52 -2.78 -11.53 8.95
N TYR A 53 -2.44 -10.62 9.86
CA TYR A 53 -1.85 -9.32 9.54
C TYR A 53 -0.55 -9.43 8.72
N TYR A 54 0.39 -10.28 9.15
CA TYR A 54 1.65 -10.45 8.42
C TYR A 54 1.47 -11.17 7.09
N ARG A 55 0.51 -12.09 7.00
CA ARG A 55 0.17 -12.75 5.73
C ARG A 55 -0.41 -11.76 4.73
N GLU A 56 -1.34 -10.92 5.16
CA GLU A 56 -1.90 -9.85 4.32
C GLU A 56 -0.81 -8.89 3.85
N ARG A 57 0.11 -8.55 4.73
CA ARG A 57 1.25 -7.68 4.37
C ARG A 57 2.20 -8.35 3.37
N ALA A 58 2.56 -9.61 3.58
CA ALA A 58 3.41 -10.36 2.66
C ALA A 58 2.76 -10.51 1.28
N GLU A 59 1.45 -10.73 1.21
CA GLU A 59 0.71 -10.75 -0.05
C GLU A 59 0.69 -9.36 -0.73
N ALA A 60 0.53 -8.28 0.03
CA ALA A 60 0.59 -6.93 -0.53
C ALA A 60 1.99 -6.59 -1.07
N ASP A 61 3.05 -6.94 -0.35
CA ASP A 61 4.45 -6.76 -0.79
C ASP A 61 4.75 -7.59 -2.05
N LEU A 62 4.20 -8.80 -2.14
CA LEU A 62 4.30 -9.64 -3.34
C LEU A 62 3.58 -8.98 -4.53
N GLN A 63 2.36 -8.50 -4.34
CA GLN A 63 1.61 -7.81 -5.39
C GLN A 63 2.35 -6.56 -5.88
N ASP A 64 2.91 -5.76 -4.97
CA ASP A 64 3.74 -4.60 -5.32
C ASP A 64 4.98 -5.01 -6.14
N THR A 65 5.64 -6.09 -5.73
CA THR A 65 6.79 -6.63 -6.47
C THR A 65 6.41 -7.06 -7.89
N LEU A 66 5.31 -7.78 -8.05
CA LEU A 66 4.84 -8.27 -9.35
C LEU A 66 4.44 -7.11 -10.28
N ILE A 67 3.70 -6.12 -9.77
CA ILE A 67 3.30 -4.99 -10.61
C ILE A 67 4.49 -4.10 -10.99
N ARG A 68 5.51 -3.96 -10.13
CA ARG A 68 6.76 -3.27 -10.47
C ARG A 68 7.53 -4.01 -11.54
N GLN A 69 7.60 -5.35 -11.49
CA GLN A 69 8.19 -6.16 -12.58
C GLN A 69 7.45 -5.91 -13.90
N THR A 70 6.11 -5.92 -13.88
CA THR A 70 5.30 -5.59 -15.06
C THR A 70 5.61 -4.20 -15.59
N ALA A 71 5.67 -3.19 -14.73
CA ALA A 71 5.94 -1.81 -15.11
C ALA A 71 7.30 -1.62 -15.80
N GLN A 72 8.29 -2.44 -15.46
CA GLN A 72 9.61 -2.43 -16.10
C GLN A 72 9.57 -2.91 -17.56
N THR A 73 8.59 -3.72 -17.93
CA THR A 73 8.42 -4.24 -19.29
C THR A 73 7.55 -3.34 -20.18
N LEU A 74 6.89 -2.33 -19.58
CA LEU A 74 6.06 -1.39 -20.32
C LEU A 74 6.95 -0.37 -21.05
N ASP A 75 6.74 -0.22 -22.34
CA ASP A 75 7.37 0.83 -23.16
C ASP A 75 6.66 2.18 -22.90
N TYR A 76 6.92 2.72 -21.73
CA TYR A 76 6.39 3.98 -21.27
C TYR A 76 7.40 4.68 -20.36
N GLU A 77 7.69 5.93 -20.66
CA GLU A 77 8.50 6.80 -19.81
C GLU A 77 7.70 8.05 -19.46
N PRO A 78 7.47 8.31 -18.17
CA PRO A 78 6.78 9.52 -17.72
C PRO A 78 7.54 10.77 -18.14
N THR A 79 6.82 11.82 -18.54
CA THR A 79 7.44 13.10 -18.87
C THR A 79 8.13 13.71 -17.66
N ALA A 80 9.20 14.47 -17.87
CA ALA A 80 9.90 15.17 -16.79
C ALA A 80 8.97 16.10 -16.01
N GLU A 81 8.02 16.74 -16.70
CA GLU A 81 7.01 17.60 -16.08
C GLU A 81 6.09 16.81 -15.13
N ALA A 82 5.57 15.66 -15.56
CA ALA A 82 4.71 14.81 -14.73
C ALA A 82 5.46 14.29 -13.49
N VAL A 83 6.73 13.90 -13.65
CA VAL A 83 7.60 13.48 -12.54
C VAL A 83 7.81 14.62 -11.55
N ALA A 84 8.17 15.81 -12.03
CA ALA A 84 8.40 16.97 -11.18
C ALA A 84 7.12 17.39 -10.43
N GLN A 85 5.97 17.37 -11.10
CA GLN A 85 4.69 17.67 -10.47
C GLN A 85 4.34 16.66 -9.34
N ALA A 86 4.53 15.36 -9.59
CA ALA A 86 4.28 14.32 -8.60
C ALA A 86 5.25 14.45 -7.40
N ALA A 87 6.53 14.72 -7.64
CA ALA A 87 7.52 14.94 -6.59
C ALA A 87 7.19 16.20 -5.75
N GLN A 88 6.73 17.28 -6.37
CA GLN A 88 6.28 18.48 -5.66
C GLN A 88 5.07 18.19 -4.77
N GLN A 89 4.12 17.39 -5.24
CA GLN A 89 2.97 16.98 -4.43
C GLN A 89 3.42 16.16 -3.22
N GLN A 90 4.31 15.19 -3.40
CA GLN A 90 4.87 14.40 -2.29
C GLN A 90 5.59 15.28 -1.27
N LEU A 91 6.36 16.27 -1.73
CA LEU A 91 7.03 17.23 -0.84
C LEU A 91 6.03 18.07 -0.04
N ALA A 92 4.95 18.51 -0.67
CA ALA A 92 3.88 19.25 0.00
C ALA A 92 3.17 18.39 1.05
N GLU A 93 2.87 17.14 0.75
CA GLU A 93 2.27 16.18 1.68
C GLU A 93 3.19 15.90 2.87
N LEU A 94 4.49 15.65 2.62
CA LEU A 94 5.48 15.50 3.69
C LEU A 94 5.52 16.73 4.60
N THR A 95 5.55 17.93 4.00
CA THR A 95 5.59 19.19 4.76
C THR A 95 4.33 19.36 5.63
N ALA A 96 3.15 19.02 5.10
CA ALA A 96 1.90 19.04 5.84
C ALA A 96 1.91 18.04 7.02
N GLN A 97 2.39 16.81 6.80
CA GLN A 97 2.52 15.79 7.84
C GLN A 97 3.49 16.20 8.96
N LEU A 98 4.61 16.83 8.59
CA LEU A 98 5.57 17.36 9.55
C LEU A 98 4.94 18.49 10.40
N SER A 99 4.20 19.39 9.75
CA SER A 99 3.52 20.50 10.43
C SER A 99 2.52 20.04 11.50
N VAL A 100 1.77 18.95 11.23
CA VAL A 100 0.86 18.34 12.23
C VAL A 100 1.63 17.89 13.48
N ARG A 101 2.92 17.54 13.33
CA ARG A 101 3.80 17.11 14.43
C ARG A 101 4.65 18.26 15.01
N ASN A 102 4.37 19.51 14.62
CA ASN A 102 5.16 20.70 14.96
C ASN A 102 6.64 20.60 14.54
N LEU A 103 6.91 19.92 13.41
CA LEU A 103 8.23 19.82 12.80
C LEU A 103 8.28 20.63 11.51
N THR A 104 9.42 21.28 11.26
CA THR A 104 9.69 21.94 9.98
C THR A 104 10.45 21.01 9.04
N LEU A 105 10.39 21.29 7.73
CA LEU A 105 11.17 20.53 6.74
C LEU A 105 12.67 20.66 7.01
N GLU A 106 13.15 21.83 7.43
CA GLU A 106 14.57 22.06 7.76
C GLU A 106 15.02 21.21 8.94
N ALA A 107 14.20 21.11 10.00
CA ALA A 107 14.50 20.25 11.15
C ALA A 107 14.53 18.76 10.74
N TYR A 108 13.61 18.35 9.88
CA TYR A 108 13.60 16.99 9.32
C TYR A 108 14.86 16.69 8.52
N LEU A 109 15.27 17.60 7.60
CA LEU A 109 16.48 17.46 6.78
C LEU A 109 17.75 17.37 7.63
N GLN A 110 17.84 18.19 8.67
CA GLN A 110 18.96 18.14 9.63
C GLN A 110 19.01 16.79 10.35
N PHE A 111 17.86 16.32 10.82
CA PHE A 111 17.77 15.06 11.57
C PHE A 111 18.09 13.84 10.70
N SER A 112 17.63 13.83 9.44
CA SER A 112 17.90 12.76 8.46
C SER A 112 19.27 12.88 7.80
N SER A 113 20.03 13.94 8.05
CA SER A 113 21.31 14.22 7.38
C SER A 113 21.20 14.22 5.86
N THR A 114 20.08 14.69 5.32
CA THR A 114 19.75 14.72 3.89
C THR A 114 19.65 16.15 3.42
N SER A 115 20.16 16.48 2.22
CA SER A 115 19.94 17.79 1.63
C SER A 115 18.55 17.87 0.98
N ARG A 116 18.06 19.10 0.77
CA ARG A 116 16.79 19.31 0.06
C ARG A 116 16.86 18.79 -1.39
N GLU A 117 17.97 19.00 -2.05
CA GLU A 117 18.22 18.55 -3.41
C GLU A 117 18.19 17.02 -3.50
N GLN A 118 18.81 16.33 -2.52
CA GLN A 118 18.78 14.88 -2.45
C GLN A 118 17.35 14.36 -2.20
N LEU A 119 16.62 14.96 -1.25
CA LEU A 119 15.24 14.60 -0.98
C LEU A 119 14.35 14.75 -2.23
N VAL A 120 14.49 15.85 -2.97
CA VAL A 120 13.72 16.07 -4.22
C VAL A 120 14.11 15.04 -5.28
N ALA A 121 15.40 14.75 -5.45
CA ALA A 121 15.86 13.74 -6.39
C ALA A 121 15.34 12.34 -6.08
N ASP A 122 15.29 11.97 -4.80
CA ASP A 122 14.73 10.70 -4.34
C ASP A 122 13.21 10.66 -4.60
N MET A 123 12.49 11.76 -4.33
CA MET A 123 11.06 11.88 -4.63
C MET A 123 10.77 11.80 -6.15
N GLU A 124 11.62 12.39 -6.99
CA GLU A 124 11.49 12.28 -8.45
C GLU A 124 11.70 10.83 -8.93
N ALA A 125 12.67 10.12 -8.34
CA ALA A 125 12.90 8.71 -8.65
C ALA A 125 11.68 7.85 -8.26
N ASP A 126 11.14 8.07 -7.06
CA ASP A 126 9.93 7.37 -6.59
C ASP A 126 8.71 7.73 -7.43
N ALA A 127 8.50 9.01 -7.73
CA ALA A 127 7.40 9.48 -8.58
C ALA A 127 7.43 8.83 -9.97
N ARG A 128 8.62 8.70 -10.57
CA ARG A 128 8.80 8.01 -11.86
C ARG A 128 8.33 6.55 -11.78
N GLN A 129 8.68 5.84 -10.71
CA GLN A 129 8.25 4.45 -10.50
C GLN A 129 6.73 4.36 -10.31
N VAL A 130 6.16 5.24 -9.50
CA VAL A 130 4.70 5.28 -9.26
C VAL A 130 3.94 5.54 -10.55
N LEU A 131 4.39 6.49 -11.37
CA LEU A 131 3.77 6.79 -12.66
C LEU A 131 3.88 5.62 -13.66
N LYS A 132 5.00 4.91 -13.69
CA LYS A 132 5.15 3.68 -14.49
C LYS A 132 4.20 2.57 -14.04
N VAL A 133 4.11 2.33 -12.74
CA VAL A 133 3.18 1.35 -12.16
C VAL A 133 1.72 1.71 -12.50
N ARG A 134 1.34 2.98 -12.35
CA ARG A 134 -0.01 3.46 -12.69
C ARG A 134 -0.32 3.24 -14.19
N ALA A 135 0.63 3.52 -15.07
CA ALA A 135 0.49 3.26 -16.50
C ALA A 135 0.37 1.76 -16.82
N ALA A 136 1.13 0.90 -16.12
CA ALA A 136 1.03 -0.56 -16.28
C ALA A 136 -0.35 -1.08 -15.82
N ILE A 137 -0.86 -0.59 -14.69
CA ILE A 137 -2.21 -0.93 -14.19
C ILE A 137 -3.27 -0.52 -15.21
N ALA A 138 -3.22 0.71 -15.72
CA ALA A 138 -4.16 1.19 -16.72
C ALA A 138 -4.09 0.36 -18.02
N ARG A 139 -2.89 -0.03 -18.44
CA ARG A 139 -2.70 -0.88 -19.61
C ARG A 139 -3.29 -2.27 -19.42
N ILE A 140 -3.08 -2.91 -18.25
CA ILE A 140 -3.68 -4.22 -17.94
C ILE A 140 -5.19 -4.11 -17.88
N ALA A 141 -5.71 -3.08 -17.18
CA ALA A 141 -7.15 -2.86 -17.08
C ALA A 141 -7.80 -2.77 -18.48
N ALA A 142 -7.19 -2.03 -19.39
CA ALA A 142 -7.68 -1.91 -20.77
C ALA A 142 -7.58 -3.23 -21.57
N LEU A 143 -6.53 -4.05 -21.35
CA LEU A 143 -6.35 -5.33 -22.04
C LEU A 143 -7.31 -6.42 -21.57
N GLU A 144 -7.60 -6.41 -20.25
CA GLU A 144 -8.44 -7.45 -19.62
C GLU A 144 -9.89 -6.99 -19.40
N GLY A 145 -10.24 -5.74 -19.78
CA GLY A 145 -11.57 -5.19 -19.58
C GLY A 145 -11.95 -5.05 -18.10
N VAL A 146 -10.97 -4.69 -17.25
CA VAL A 146 -11.21 -4.52 -15.82
C VAL A 146 -11.82 -3.16 -15.56
N GLU A 147 -13.04 -3.14 -15.08
CA GLU A 147 -13.80 -1.94 -14.71
C GLU A 147 -14.31 -2.05 -13.27
N ALA A 148 -14.64 -0.91 -12.67
CA ALA A 148 -15.26 -0.86 -11.35
C ALA A 148 -16.79 -0.83 -11.50
N GLU A 149 -17.47 -1.72 -10.79
CA GLU A 149 -18.93 -1.78 -10.73
C GLU A 149 -19.46 -0.86 -9.62
N GLU A 150 -20.72 -0.42 -9.72
CA GLU A 150 -21.34 0.49 -8.74
C GLU A 150 -21.30 -0.07 -7.31
N GLU A 151 -21.53 -1.36 -7.15
CA GLU A 151 -21.48 -2.03 -5.84
C GLU A 151 -20.05 -2.01 -5.24
N GLU A 152 -19.02 -2.18 -6.09
CA GLU A 152 -17.62 -2.14 -5.67
C GLU A 152 -17.21 -0.72 -5.26
N LEU A 153 -17.71 0.31 -5.97
CA LEU A 153 -17.49 1.72 -5.63
C LEU A 153 -18.13 2.07 -4.29
N ALA A 154 -19.37 1.64 -4.06
CA ALA A 154 -20.08 1.83 -2.80
C ALA A 154 -19.34 1.14 -1.64
N ALA A 155 -18.87 -0.09 -1.84
CA ALA A 155 -18.09 -0.83 -0.87
C ALA A 155 -16.74 -0.16 -0.58
N ALA A 156 -16.06 0.38 -1.60
CA ALA A 156 -14.80 1.11 -1.46
C ALA A 156 -14.98 2.40 -0.64
N LEU A 157 -16.06 3.15 -0.90
CA LEU A 157 -16.41 4.33 -0.11
C LEU A 157 -16.65 3.98 1.36
N ALA A 158 -17.47 2.95 1.62
CA ALA A 158 -17.77 2.50 2.97
C ALA A 158 -16.51 2.03 3.72
N ASP A 159 -15.61 1.32 3.03
CA ASP A 159 -14.34 0.86 3.60
C ASP A 159 -13.40 2.04 3.91
N THR A 160 -13.33 3.03 3.03
CA THR A 160 -12.55 4.25 3.24
C THR A 160 -13.07 5.02 4.45
N CYS A 161 -14.39 5.22 4.58
CA CYS A 161 -15.01 5.84 5.74
C CYS A 161 -14.66 5.13 7.04
N ARG A 162 -14.76 3.80 7.05
CA ARG A 162 -14.48 2.97 8.22
C ARG A 162 -13.01 3.05 8.66
N ARG A 163 -12.07 3.02 7.69
CA ARG A 163 -10.63 3.07 7.99
C ARG A 163 -10.14 4.46 8.43
N SER A 164 -10.68 5.50 7.84
CA SER A 164 -10.29 6.89 8.16
C SER A 164 -11.10 7.51 9.31
N GLY A 165 -12.19 6.86 9.74
CA GLY A 165 -13.07 7.38 10.79
C GLY A 165 -13.88 8.61 10.37
N VAL A 166 -14.03 8.85 9.05
CA VAL A 166 -14.78 9.99 8.50
C VAL A 166 -16.06 9.51 7.82
N THR A 167 -17.02 10.42 7.67
CA THR A 167 -18.28 10.14 6.95
C THR A 167 -18.11 10.29 5.44
N ALA A 168 -19.01 9.68 4.66
CA ALA A 168 -19.05 9.87 3.21
C ALA A 168 -19.21 11.35 2.82
N GLN A 169 -19.99 12.12 3.59
CA GLN A 169 -20.16 13.56 3.35
C GLN A 169 -18.84 14.31 3.52
N GLN A 170 -18.06 14.01 4.57
CA GLN A 170 -16.76 14.62 4.79
C GLN A 170 -15.75 14.29 3.67
N LEU A 171 -15.81 13.08 3.10
CA LEU A 171 -15.00 12.72 1.92
C LEU A 171 -15.46 13.52 0.69
N THR A 172 -16.78 13.61 0.47
CA THR A 172 -17.32 14.41 -0.63
C THR A 172 -16.96 15.90 -0.50
N ASP A 173 -17.03 16.46 0.69
CA ASP A 173 -16.64 17.85 0.95
C ASP A 173 -15.14 18.09 0.71
N ALA A 174 -14.29 17.08 1.00
CA ALA A 174 -12.85 17.17 0.84
C ALA A 174 -12.37 16.99 -0.60
N TYR A 175 -12.98 16.07 -1.35
CA TYR A 175 -12.54 15.68 -2.70
C TYR A 175 -13.47 16.15 -3.82
N GLY A 176 -14.68 16.63 -3.48
CA GLY A 176 -15.64 17.16 -4.44
C GLY A 176 -15.96 16.17 -5.56
N ASP A 177 -15.94 16.68 -6.79
CA ASP A 177 -16.24 15.93 -8.02
C ASP A 177 -15.15 14.89 -8.37
N ASP A 178 -13.99 14.94 -7.74
CA ASP A 178 -12.91 13.99 -7.99
C ASP A 178 -13.10 12.66 -7.23
N LEU A 179 -13.91 12.63 -6.16
CA LEU A 179 -14.10 11.45 -5.33
C LEU A 179 -14.51 10.19 -6.11
N PRO A 180 -15.49 10.23 -7.06
CA PRO A 180 -15.84 9.06 -7.85
C PRO A 180 -14.68 8.52 -8.68
N ALA A 181 -13.87 9.40 -9.29
CA ALA A 181 -12.70 9.00 -10.07
C ALA A 181 -11.62 8.34 -9.20
N ILE A 182 -11.36 8.89 -8.02
CA ILE A 182 -10.42 8.33 -7.03
C ILE A 182 -10.86 6.93 -6.59
N LEU A 183 -12.15 6.76 -6.28
CA LEU A 183 -12.70 5.46 -5.88
C LEU A 183 -12.61 4.45 -7.02
N HIS A 184 -12.96 4.86 -8.23
CA HIS A 184 -12.88 4.03 -9.44
C HIS A 184 -11.44 3.55 -9.66
N GLU A 185 -10.46 4.47 -9.67
CA GLU A 185 -9.03 4.13 -9.81
C GLU A 185 -8.59 3.14 -8.73
N SER A 186 -8.99 3.35 -7.47
CA SER A 186 -8.66 2.47 -6.35
C SER A 186 -9.25 1.06 -6.50
N VAL A 187 -10.48 0.93 -7.01
CA VAL A 187 -11.12 -0.37 -7.25
C VAL A 187 -10.44 -1.10 -8.40
N VAL A 188 -10.23 -0.41 -9.54
CA VAL A 188 -9.54 -0.97 -10.72
C VAL A 188 -8.14 -1.42 -10.34
N GLN A 189 -7.38 -0.61 -9.63
CA GLN A 189 -6.05 -0.97 -9.14
C GLN A 189 -6.06 -2.27 -8.32
N ARG A 190 -6.97 -2.41 -7.36
CA ARG A 190 -7.11 -3.63 -6.55
C ARG A 190 -7.44 -4.86 -7.39
N LYS A 191 -8.34 -4.71 -8.37
CA LYS A 191 -8.72 -5.81 -9.29
C LYS A 191 -7.55 -6.23 -10.15
N VAL A 192 -6.79 -5.28 -10.70
CA VAL A 192 -5.59 -5.55 -11.52
C VAL A 192 -4.49 -6.22 -10.68
N LEU A 193 -4.20 -5.71 -9.48
CA LEU A 193 -3.19 -6.33 -8.61
C LEU A 193 -3.54 -7.78 -8.27
N ARG A 194 -4.82 -8.06 -7.97
CA ARG A 194 -5.31 -9.43 -7.75
C ARG A 194 -5.14 -10.29 -9.00
N LEU A 195 -5.54 -9.78 -10.17
CA LEU A 195 -5.39 -10.50 -11.44
C LEU A 195 -3.93 -10.85 -11.73
N VAL A 196 -3.01 -9.90 -11.59
CA VAL A 196 -1.57 -10.14 -11.80
C VAL A 196 -1.05 -11.18 -10.83
N ARG A 197 -1.49 -11.15 -9.56
CA ARG A 197 -1.16 -12.14 -8.54
C ARG A 197 -1.66 -13.54 -8.88
N GLU A 198 -2.88 -13.66 -9.39
CA GLU A 198 -3.50 -14.93 -9.81
C GLU A 198 -2.79 -15.53 -11.04
N LEU A 199 -2.31 -14.69 -11.95
CA LEU A 199 -1.59 -15.09 -13.15
C LEU A 199 -0.09 -15.34 -12.93
N ALA A 200 0.44 -15.02 -11.75
CA ALA A 200 1.84 -15.21 -11.40
C ALA A 200 2.13 -16.64 -10.95
N GLN A 201 3.37 -17.07 -11.17
CA GLN A 201 3.93 -18.30 -10.60
C GLN A 201 4.59 -17.96 -9.27
N VAL A 202 3.93 -18.29 -8.16
CA VAL A 202 4.40 -17.96 -6.82
C VAL A 202 4.94 -19.18 -6.12
N GLU A 203 6.20 -19.09 -5.69
CA GLU A 203 6.85 -20.08 -4.84
C GLU A 203 6.59 -19.70 -3.37
N GLU A 204 5.87 -20.55 -2.64
CA GLU A 204 5.76 -20.44 -1.19
C GLU A 204 7.00 -21.05 -0.54
N VAL A 205 7.73 -20.23 0.21
CA VAL A 205 8.92 -20.70 0.92
C VAL A 205 8.49 -21.43 2.20
N PRO A 206 8.93 -22.69 2.39
CA PRO A 206 8.60 -23.41 3.61
C PRO A 206 9.31 -22.80 4.83
N LEU A 207 8.63 -22.80 5.98
CA LEU A 207 9.22 -22.47 7.26
C LEU A 207 10.51 -23.28 7.47
N ARG A 208 11.62 -22.60 7.76
CA ARG A 208 12.84 -23.28 8.19
C ARG A 208 12.54 -23.95 9.54
N LYS A 209 12.52 -25.27 9.56
CA LYS A 209 12.50 -26.03 10.82
C LYS A 209 13.85 -25.82 11.50
N ASN A 210 13.88 -25.01 12.56
CA ASN A 210 14.99 -24.98 13.51
C ASN A 210 14.90 -26.16 14.47
#